data_7d583ce63531e096b6b521ad3a824eeb
#
_entry.id   7d583ce63531e096b6b521ad3a824eeb
#
_cell.length_a   1.000
_cell.length_b   1.000
_cell.length_c   1.000
_cell.angle_alpha   90.00
_cell.angle_beta   90.00
_cell.angle_gamma   90.00
#
_symmetry.space_group_name_H-M   'P 1'
#
loop_
_entity.id
_entity.type
_entity.pdbx_description
1 polymer ?
#
loop_
_entity_poly.entity_id
_entity_poly.type
_entity_poly.pdbx_seq_one_letter_code
_entity_poly.pdbx_strand_id
1 'polypeptide(L)'
;MRSPSICHASIPALQNFAVKGHRGAHASGIENVRKYFGTDGVRGRANGVITPELALKVGQAAGVIFQRGDHRHRVVIGKDTRLSGYMIETALVAGFTSVGMDVLLLGPMPTPAVAMLTRSMRADLGVMISASHNPFEDNGIKLFGPDGFKLSDEVELEIEALIDGDMRKSLAGAQDLGRAKRIESVHARYIEFAKRTLPRHVTLEGLRVVVDCANGAAYRVAPETLWELGAEVISIGVEPDGFNINRDVGSTAPNALINKVRELRADVGIALDGDADRVLIVDEKGQKVDGDQLMAVVARSWKEDERLTQPGLVATIMSNLGLERYLGGLGLTLARTAVGDRYVLEHMREHGYNLGGEQSGHIIMSDYATTGDGLVAALQLLSVVKRLERPVSEVCHCFDPLPQILKNVRFRSGEPLRADSVVTAIAQAKQRLGNGGRLVIRPSGTEPVIRVMAEGDDHDLVAEVVDEVVDAVARAAA
;
A
#
# COMPACT_ATOMS: atom_id res chain seq x y z
N MET A 1 -53.66 10.37 -27.93
CA MET A 1 -52.56 9.40 -28.11
C MET A 1 -51.76 9.37 -26.82
N ARG A 2 -51.77 8.26 -26.12
CA ARG A 2 -51.26 8.10 -24.76
C ARG A 2 -49.76 7.74 -24.79
N SER A 3 -48.97 8.49 -24.04
CA SER A 3 -47.55 8.16 -23.78
C SER A 3 -47.43 6.91 -22.87
N PRO A 4 -46.45 6.02 -23.08
CA PRO A 4 -46.23 4.90 -22.18
C PRO A 4 -45.33 5.32 -20.98
N SER A 5 -45.81 4.98 -19.79
CA SER A 5 -45.10 5.10 -18.51
C SER A 5 -43.92 4.13 -18.46
N ILE A 6 -42.76 4.61 -18.12
CA ILE A 6 -41.56 3.82 -17.83
C ILE A 6 -41.66 3.31 -16.39
N CYS A 7 -41.77 2.00 -16.21
CA CYS A 7 -41.66 1.33 -14.93
C CYS A 7 -40.23 1.46 -14.38
N HIS A 8 -40.07 2.13 -13.25
CA HIS A 8 -38.90 2.01 -12.43
C HIS A 8 -38.89 0.65 -11.72
N ALA A 9 -38.02 -0.25 -12.14
CA ALA A 9 -37.71 -1.46 -11.40
C ALA A 9 -36.79 -1.10 -10.24
N SER A 10 -37.33 -1.24 -9.03
CA SER A 10 -36.58 -1.10 -7.77
C SER A 10 -35.59 -2.25 -7.64
N ILE A 11 -34.29 -1.91 -7.51
CA ILE A 11 -33.24 -2.87 -7.15
C ILE A 11 -33.40 -3.18 -5.66
N PRO A 12 -33.48 -4.44 -5.23
CA PRO A 12 -33.55 -4.76 -3.81
C PRO A 12 -32.24 -4.39 -3.10
N ALA A 13 -32.37 -3.71 -1.99
CA ALA A 13 -31.27 -3.38 -1.08
C ALA A 13 -30.54 -4.67 -0.66
N LEU A 14 -29.21 -4.68 -0.81
CA LEU A 14 -28.32 -5.69 -0.26
C LEU A 14 -28.48 -5.70 1.26
N GLN A 15 -29.01 -6.79 1.80
CA GLN A 15 -29.13 -7.02 3.24
C GLN A 15 -27.74 -7.03 3.89
N ASN A 16 -27.58 -6.19 4.90
CA ASN A 16 -26.46 -6.17 5.83
C ASN A 16 -26.22 -7.54 6.42
N PHE A 17 -25.14 -8.21 6.06
CA PHE A 17 -24.63 -9.35 6.80
C PHE A 17 -23.96 -8.83 8.09
N ALA A 18 -24.76 -8.72 9.15
CA ALA A 18 -24.24 -8.50 10.50
C ALA A 18 -23.48 -9.77 10.91
N VAL A 19 -22.18 -9.66 11.06
CA VAL A 19 -21.36 -10.63 11.78
C VAL A 19 -21.82 -10.61 13.23
N LYS A 20 -22.43 -11.72 13.69
CA LYS A 20 -22.79 -11.91 15.11
C LYS A 20 -21.50 -11.92 15.93
N GLY A 21 -21.23 -10.82 16.63
CA GLY A 21 -20.20 -10.76 17.66
C GLY A 21 -20.50 -11.77 18.78
N HIS A 22 -19.69 -12.77 18.89
CA HIS A 22 -19.58 -13.57 20.09
C HIS A 22 -18.76 -12.76 21.10
N ARG A 23 -19.44 -12.14 22.08
CA ARG A 23 -18.82 -11.71 23.33
C ARG A 23 -18.49 -12.98 24.11
N GLY A 24 -17.25 -13.37 24.14
CA GLY A 24 -16.73 -14.48 24.91
C GLY A 24 -15.46 -14.08 25.63
N ALA A 25 -15.59 -13.92 26.94
CA ALA A 25 -14.63 -14.10 28.02
C ALA A 25 -13.14 -13.84 27.74
N HIS A 26 -12.60 -12.83 28.42
CA HIS A 26 -11.17 -12.70 28.72
C HIS A 26 -10.64 -14.01 29.33
N ALA A 27 -9.80 -14.72 28.60
CA ALA A 27 -8.95 -15.80 29.09
C ALA A 27 -7.48 -15.40 28.84
N SER A 28 -6.78 -15.23 29.94
CA SER A 28 -5.32 -15.32 30.17
C SER A 28 -4.37 -15.16 28.99
N GLY A 29 -3.58 -14.08 29.03
CA GLY A 29 -2.40 -13.73 28.27
C GLY A 29 -1.51 -14.87 27.77
N ILE A 30 -1.68 -15.18 26.50
CA ILE A 30 -0.61 -15.56 25.58
C ILE A 30 -0.74 -14.54 24.46
N GLU A 31 0.19 -13.60 24.36
CA GLU A 31 0.35 -12.81 23.16
C GLU A 31 0.55 -13.83 22.03
N ASN A 32 -0.43 -13.99 21.16
CA ASN A 32 -0.32 -14.77 19.92
C ASN A 32 0.64 -14.04 19.00
N VAL A 33 1.94 -14.22 19.20
CA VAL A 33 2.98 -13.66 18.35
C VAL A 33 2.87 -14.37 16.99
N ARG A 34 2.49 -13.64 15.95
CA ARG A 34 2.49 -14.14 14.57
C ARG A 34 3.87 -14.68 14.22
N LYS A 35 3.92 -15.86 13.63
CA LYS A 35 5.17 -16.59 13.33
C LYS A 35 5.65 -16.32 11.89
N TYR A 36 4.73 -16.28 10.94
CA TYR A 36 5.02 -16.15 9.52
C TYR A 36 4.55 -14.83 8.94
N PHE A 37 3.34 -14.37 9.33
CA PHE A 37 2.78 -13.12 8.83
C PHE A 37 3.29 -11.91 9.60
N GLY A 38 3.81 -10.92 8.86
CA GLY A 38 4.11 -9.59 9.37
C GLY A 38 2.92 -8.64 9.21
N THR A 39 3.18 -7.33 9.21
CA THR A 39 2.15 -6.29 8.98
C THR A 39 1.64 -6.25 7.52
N ASP A 40 2.38 -6.85 6.57
CA ASP A 40 2.04 -6.85 5.15
C ASP A 40 2.37 -8.21 4.50
N GLY A 41 1.73 -9.25 5.00
CA GLY A 41 1.90 -10.62 4.55
C GLY A 41 3.17 -11.31 5.06
N VAL A 42 3.52 -12.44 4.45
CA VAL A 42 4.77 -13.15 4.72
C VAL A 42 5.89 -12.52 3.91
N ARG A 43 6.98 -12.08 4.52
CA ARG A 43 8.13 -11.46 3.83
C ARG A 43 9.44 -12.03 4.29
N GLY A 44 10.40 -12.08 3.39
CA GLY A 44 11.78 -12.41 3.71
C GLY A 44 12.61 -12.80 2.49
N ARG A 45 13.85 -13.19 2.77
CA ARG A 45 14.79 -13.60 1.73
C ARG A 45 14.33 -14.90 1.06
N ALA A 46 14.33 -14.92 -0.27
CA ALA A 46 14.02 -16.11 -1.05
C ALA A 46 15.00 -17.25 -0.73
N ASN A 47 14.48 -18.47 -0.58
CA ASN A 47 15.21 -19.64 -0.07
C ASN A 47 15.85 -19.49 1.33
N GLY A 48 15.58 -18.37 1.99
CA GLY A 48 15.94 -18.19 3.41
C GLY A 48 14.70 -18.32 4.28
N VAL A 49 13.84 -17.28 4.27
CA VAL A 49 12.56 -17.28 4.98
C VAL A 49 11.45 -17.86 4.08
N ILE A 50 11.36 -17.40 2.84
CA ILE A 50 10.36 -17.88 1.89
C ILE A 50 10.94 -19.02 1.07
N THR A 51 10.62 -20.25 1.49
CA THR A 51 10.99 -21.48 0.79
C THR A 51 9.82 -22.02 -0.04
N PRO A 52 10.08 -22.92 -1.00
CA PRO A 52 9.01 -23.60 -1.72
C PRO A 52 8.04 -24.35 -0.81
N GLU A 53 8.55 -24.95 0.27
CA GLU A 53 7.74 -25.70 1.25
C GLU A 53 6.79 -24.76 2.00
N LEU A 54 7.27 -23.57 2.42
CA LEU A 54 6.43 -22.58 3.09
C LEU A 54 5.35 -22.07 2.12
N ALA A 55 5.72 -21.72 0.89
CA ALA A 55 4.77 -21.25 -0.12
C ALA A 55 3.69 -22.30 -0.44
N LEU A 56 4.08 -23.57 -0.58
CA LEU A 56 3.14 -24.69 -0.76
C LEU A 56 2.16 -24.78 0.42
N LYS A 57 2.66 -24.74 1.64
CA LYS A 57 1.83 -24.78 2.86
C LYS A 57 0.89 -23.57 2.99
N VAL A 58 1.36 -22.37 2.66
CA VAL A 58 0.51 -21.17 2.61
C VAL A 58 -0.63 -21.37 1.62
N GLY A 59 -0.32 -21.90 0.42
CA GLY A 59 -1.34 -22.21 -0.59
C GLY A 59 -2.37 -23.24 -0.10
N GLN A 60 -1.92 -24.30 0.57
CA GLN A 60 -2.80 -25.32 1.16
C GLN A 60 -3.69 -24.72 2.26
N ALA A 61 -3.09 -24.05 3.24
CA ALA A 61 -3.79 -23.51 4.41
C ALA A 61 -4.80 -22.43 4.02
N ALA A 62 -4.40 -21.47 3.21
CA ALA A 62 -5.31 -20.44 2.70
C ALA A 62 -6.40 -21.05 1.82
N GLY A 63 -6.06 -22.04 0.98
CA GLY A 63 -7.05 -22.74 0.15
C GLY A 63 -8.14 -23.40 0.97
N VAL A 64 -7.79 -24.06 2.08
CA VAL A 64 -8.77 -24.72 2.97
C VAL A 64 -9.68 -23.68 3.65
N ILE A 65 -9.14 -22.57 4.15
CA ILE A 65 -9.91 -21.53 4.86
C ILE A 65 -10.92 -20.85 3.92
N PHE A 66 -10.54 -20.65 2.65
CA PHE A 66 -11.37 -19.93 1.67
C PHE A 66 -12.27 -20.83 0.83
N GLN A 67 -12.33 -22.14 1.08
CA GLN A 67 -13.35 -23.03 0.53
C GLN A 67 -14.65 -22.93 1.32
N ARG A 68 -15.42 -21.87 1.08
CA ARG A 68 -16.69 -21.60 1.77
C ARG A 68 -17.86 -21.65 0.78
N GLY A 69 -18.85 -22.50 1.06
CA GLY A 69 -20.01 -22.66 0.20
C GLY A 69 -19.86 -23.79 -0.81
N ASP A 70 -20.87 -23.94 -1.69
CA ASP A 70 -21.00 -25.06 -2.62
C ASP A 70 -20.82 -24.58 -4.08
N HIS A 71 -19.61 -24.11 -4.39
CA HIS A 71 -19.21 -23.69 -5.73
C HIS A 71 -17.76 -24.05 -6.00
N ARG A 72 -17.33 -23.96 -7.26
CA ARG A 72 -15.93 -24.16 -7.62
C ARG A 72 -15.09 -22.97 -7.17
N HIS A 73 -14.24 -23.17 -6.15
CA HIS A 73 -13.42 -22.13 -5.54
C HIS A 73 -12.24 -21.73 -6.43
N ARG A 74 -11.89 -20.46 -6.41
CA ARG A 74 -10.84 -19.88 -7.26
C ARG A 74 -9.95 -18.95 -6.49
N VAL A 75 -8.65 -19.01 -6.80
CA VAL A 75 -7.66 -18.01 -6.36
C VAL A 75 -7.05 -17.33 -7.58
N VAL A 76 -6.86 -16.02 -7.51
CA VAL A 76 -6.05 -15.28 -8.49
C VAL A 76 -4.66 -15.08 -7.91
N ILE A 77 -3.61 -15.26 -8.72
CA ILE A 77 -2.22 -15.08 -8.32
C ILE A 77 -1.55 -14.10 -9.27
N GLY A 78 -1.14 -12.94 -8.75
CA GLY A 78 -0.26 -11.98 -9.41
C GLY A 78 1.12 -11.98 -8.78
N LYS A 79 2.09 -11.42 -9.49
CA LYS A 79 3.46 -11.28 -9.00
C LYS A 79 4.13 -10.02 -9.54
N ASP A 80 5.21 -9.60 -8.89
CA ASP A 80 6.15 -8.67 -9.49
C ASP A 80 7.14 -9.39 -10.42
N THR A 81 8.22 -8.73 -10.76
CA THR A 81 9.18 -9.20 -11.77
C THR A 81 10.37 -9.98 -11.20
N ARG A 82 10.43 -10.21 -9.89
CA ARG A 82 11.52 -10.92 -9.21
C ARG A 82 11.68 -12.35 -9.74
N LEU A 83 12.92 -12.79 -9.90
CA LEU A 83 13.21 -14.17 -10.34
C LEU A 83 12.57 -15.21 -9.41
N SER A 84 12.64 -15.00 -8.09
CA SER A 84 12.07 -15.90 -7.09
C SER A 84 10.55 -16.04 -7.19
N GLY A 85 9.87 -15.10 -7.88
CA GLY A 85 8.44 -15.17 -8.14
C GLY A 85 8.02 -16.44 -8.89
N TYR A 86 8.86 -16.97 -9.78
CA TYR A 86 8.55 -18.24 -10.48
C TYR A 86 8.48 -19.44 -9.53
N MET A 87 9.44 -19.54 -8.61
CA MET A 87 9.50 -20.61 -7.61
C MET A 87 8.28 -20.55 -6.68
N ILE A 88 8.00 -19.36 -6.14
CA ILE A 88 6.92 -19.14 -5.18
C ILE A 88 5.55 -19.38 -5.85
N GLU A 89 5.33 -18.85 -7.05
CA GLU A 89 4.10 -19.05 -7.84
C GLU A 89 3.82 -20.54 -8.06
N THR A 90 4.84 -21.30 -8.49
CA THR A 90 4.70 -22.73 -8.76
C THR A 90 4.35 -23.51 -7.49
N ALA A 91 4.98 -23.19 -6.36
CA ALA A 91 4.70 -23.84 -5.07
C ALA A 91 3.29 -23.52 -4.57
N LEU A 92 2.85 -22.26 -4.66
CA LEU A 92 1.47 -21.83 -4.35
C LEU A 92 0.44 -22.54 -5.23
N VAL A 93 0.70 -22.66 -6.55
CA VAL A 93 -0.17 -23.40 -7.48
C VAL A 93 -0.34 -24.86 -7.02
N ALA A 94 0.77 -25.54 -6.70
CA ALA A 94 0.71 -26.91 -6.18
C ALA A 94 -0.08 -26.98 -4.87
N GLY A 95 0.12 -26.00 -3.96
CA GLY A 95 -0.61 -25.92 -2.70
C GLY A 95 -2.13 -25.79 -2.91
N PHE A 96 -2.57 -24.79 -3.64
CA PHE A 96 -4.00 -24.53 -3.90
C PHE A 96 -4.67 -25.65 -4.67
N THR A 97 -4.03 -26.16 -5.73
CA THR A 97 -4.62 -27.25 -6.53
C THR A 97 -4.73 -28.55 -5.75
N SER A 98 -3.78 -28.82 -4.81
CA SER A 98 -3.80 -30.02 -3.98
C SER A 98 -4.98 -30.09 -3.00
N VAL A 99 -5.55 -28.94 -2.65
CA VAL A 99 -6.76 -28.86 -1.80
C VAL A 99 -8.04 -28.59 -2.60
N GLY A 100 -7.98 -28.63 -3.95
CA GLY A 100 -9.16 -28.56 -4.81
C GLY A 100 -9.52 -27.15 -5.30
N MET A 101 -8.68 -26.14 -5.07
CA MET A 101 -8.94 -24.77 -5.51
C MET A 101 -8.36 -24.51 -6.92
N ASP A 102 -9.16 -23.92 -7.80
CA ASP A 102 -8.69 -23.51 -9.14
C ASP A 102 -7.82 -22.25 -9.05
N VAL A 103 -6.72 -22.21 -9.81
CA VAL A 103 -5.74 -21.13 -9.81
C VAL A 103 -5.79 -20.36 -11.13
N LEU A 104 -5.95 -19.05 -11.05
CA LEU A 104 -5.90 -18.12 -12.17
C LEU A 104 -4.63 -17.30 -12.10
N LEU A 105 -3.67 -17.58 -12.99
CA LEU A 105 -2.38 -16.91 -13.05
C LEU A 105 -2.48 -15.61 -13.85
N LEU A 106 -2.14 -14.49 -13.22
CA LEU A 106 -2.21 -13.16 -13.82
C LEU A 106 -0.88 -12.73 -14.46
N GLY A 107 0.25 -13.32 -14.01
CA GLY A 107 1.58 -12.86 -14.36
C GLY A 107 1.97 -11.57 -13.60
N PRO A 108 2.94 -10.80 -14.14
CA PRO A 108 3.32 -9.53 -13.53
C PRO A 108 2.17 -8.51 -13.59
N MET A 109 1.66 -8.14 -12.41
CA MET A 109 0.54 -7.20 -12.23
C MET A 109 0.73 -6.42 -10.93
N PRO A 110 0.37 -5.11 -10.87
CA PRO A 110 0.36 -4.33 -9.64
C PRO A 110 -0.43 -4.97 -8.50
N THR A 111 0.00 -4.74 -7.27
CA THR A 111 -0.74 -5.17 -6.05
C THR A 111 -2.21 -4.72 -6.09
N PRO A 112 -2.54 -3.44 -6.37
CA PRO A 112 -3.93 -3.00 -6.48
C PRO A 112 -4.70 -3.69 -7.61
N ALA A 113 -4.04 -4.05 -8.71
CA ALA A 113 -4.67 -4.81 -9.78
C ALA A 113 -5.07 -6.22 -9.32
N VAL A 114 -4.25 -6.88 -8.50
CA VAL A 114 -4.61 -8.19 -7.92
C VAL A 114 -5.84 -8.06 -7.02
N ALA A 115 -5.89 -7.07 -6.15
CA ALA A 115 -7.03 -6.80 -5.29
C ALA A 115 -8.32 -6.54 -6.11
N MET A 116 -8.23 -5.69 -7.15
CA MET A 116 -9.33 -5.39 -8.06
C MET A 116 -9.79 -6.63 -8.83
N LEU A 117 -8.85 -7.43 -9.36
CA LEU A 117 -9.15 -8.62 -10.14
C LEU A 117 -9.76 -9.74 -9.28
N THR A 118 -9.37 -9.86 -8.01
CA THR A 118 -10.01 -10.78 -7.05
C THR A 118 -11.51 -10.54 -7.01
N ARG A 119 -11.93 -9.30 -6.84
CA ARG A 119 -13.35 -8.90 -6.84
C ARG A 119 -14.01 -9.09 -8.20
N SER A 120 -13.41 -8.55 -9.28
CA SER A 120 -14.02 -8.51 -10.61
C SER A 120 -14.14 -9.88 -11.26
N MET A 121 -13.29 -10.83 -10.89
CA MET A 121 -13.34 -12.22 -11.35
C MET A 121 -14.11 -13.14 -10.39
N ARG A 122 -14.65 -12.59 -9.29
CA ARG A 122 -15.36 -13.35 -8.24
C ARG A 122 -14.50 -14.51 -7.73
N ALA A 123 -13.24 -14.24 -7.48
CA ALA A 123 -12.34 -15.19 -6.84
C ALA A 123 -12.54 -15.17 -5.32
N ASP A 124 -12.36 -16.32 -4.67
CA ASP A 124 -12.50 -16.47 -3.23
C ASP A 124 -11.28 -15.92 -2.49
N LEU A 125 -10.14 -15.83 -3.20
CA LEU A 125 -8.87 -15.37 -2.65
C LEU A 125 -8.04 -14.69 -3.75
N GLY A 126 -7.29 -13.67 -3.36
CA GLY A 126 -6.23 -13.05 -4.16
C GLY A 126 -4.88 -13.24 -3.52
N VAL A 127 -3.85 -13.47 -4.32
CA VAL A 127 -2.47 -13.58 -3.86
C VAL A 127 -1.58 -12.66 -4.69
N MET A 128 -0.81 -11.82 -4.02
CA MET A 128 0.26 -11.06 -4.63
C MET A 128 1.63 -11.54 -4.13
N ILE A 129 2.49 -11.91 -5.07
CA ILE A 129 3.87 -12.32 -4.78
C ILE A 129 4.78 -11.13 -5.02
N SER A 130 5.16 -10.44 -3.95
CA SER A 130 6.04 -9.25 -3.99
C SER A 130 6.59 -8.90 -2.61
N ALA A 131 7.76 -8.27 -2.60
CA ALA A 131 8.32 -7.57 -1.44
C ALA A 131 8.36 -6.04 -1.65
N SER A 132 7.47 -5.49 -2.49
CA SER A 132 7.32 -4.05 -2.75
C SER A 132 8.66 -3.40 -3.14
N HIS A 133 9.15 -2.43 -2.38
CA HIS A 133 10.37 -1.67 -2.65
C HIS A 133 11.68 -2.36 -2.22
N ASN A 134 11.63 -3.55 -1.64
CA ASN A 134 12.83 -4.29 -1.25
C ASN A 134 13.67 -4.71 -2.47
N PRO A 135 14.98 -4.99 -2.32
CA PRO A 135 15.82 -5.54 -3.39
C PRO A 135 15.33 -6.94 -3.81
N PHE A 136 15.85 -7.43 -4.94
CA PHE A 136 15.34 -8.64 -5.61
C PHE A 136 15.50 -9.94 -4.82
N GLU A 137 16.45 -9.98 -3.89
CA GLU A 137 16.72 -11.14 -3.02
C GLU A 137 15.56 -11.44 -2.08
N ASP A 138 14.82 -10.41 -1.71
CA ASP A 138 13.62 -10.54 -0.89
C ASP A 138 12.39 -10.82 -1.76
N ASN A 139 11.40 -11.49 -1.16
CA ASN A 139 10.07 -11.64 -1.74
C ASN A 139 9.01 -11.69 -0.63
N GLY A 140 7.74 -11.78 -1.02
CA GLY A 140 6.63 -11.83 -0.09
C GLY A 140 5.40 -12.49 -0.68
N ILE A 141 4.46 -12.84 0.19
CA ILE A 141 3.15 -13.39 -0.16
C ILE A 141 2.11 -12.56 0.60
N LYS A 142 1.33 -11.75 -0.14
CA LYS A 142 0.21 -10.97 0.39
C LYS A 142 -1.09 -11.64 0.01
N LEU A 143 -2.04 -11.74 0.94
CA LEU A 143 -3.33 -12.38 0.72
C LEU A 143 -4.48 -11.36 0.78
N PHE A 144 -5.43 -11.49 -0.15
CA PHE A 144 -6.61 -10.63 -0.27
C PHE A 144 -7.87 -11.48 -0.22
N GLY A 145 -8.83 -11.10 0.60
CA GLY A 145 -10.14 -11.73 0.65
C GLY A 145 -10.97 -11.50 -0.63
N PRO A 146 -12.15 -12.15 -0.75
CA PRO A 146 -13.02 -12.01 -1.91
C PRO A 146 -13.54 -10.59 -2.12
N ASP A 147 -13.49 -9.77 -1.07
CA ASP A 147 -13.79 -8.33 -1.08
C ASP A 147 -12.63 -7.46 -1.58
N GLY A 148 -11.45 -8.04 -1.83
CA GLY A 148 -10.24 -7.37 -2.29
C GLY A 148 -9.46 -6.67 -1.18
N PHE A 149 -9.84 -6.81 0.09
CA PHE A 149 -9.06 -6.30 1.22
C PHE A 149 -8.03 -7.31 1.69
N LYS A 150 -6.93 -6.83 2.29
CA LYS A 150 -5.98 -7.69 3.01
C LYS A 150 -6.70 -8.47 4.10
N LEU A 151 -6.21 -9.67 4.41
CA LEU A 151 -6.80 -10.51 5.45
C LEU A 151 -6.64 -9.87 6.83
N SER A 152 -7.58 -10.15 7.74
CA SER A 152 -7.46 -9.76 9.15
C SER A 152 -6.44 -10.61 9.88
N ASP A 153 -5.96 -10.11 11.02
CA ASP A 153 -5.00 -10.82 11.88
C ASP A 153 -5.52 -12.19 12.32
N GLU A 154 -6.83 -12.28 12.61
CA GLU A 154 -7.47 -13.54 13.02
C GLU A 154 -7.38 -14.58 11.90
N VAL A 155 -7.66 -14.20 10.66
CA VAL A 155 -7.60 -15.12 9.51
C VAL A 155 -6.13 -15.50 9.21
N GLU A 156 -5.19 -14.57 9.34
CA GLU A 156 -3.77 -14.86 9.20
C GLU A 156 -3.29 -15.88 10.26
N LEU A 157 -3.72 -15.74 11.52
CA LEU A 157 -3.43 -16.70 12.60
C LEU A 157 -4.06 -18.08 12.36
N GLU A 158 -5.28 -18.14 11.81
CA GLU A 158 -5.90 -19.40 11.40
C GLU A 158 -5.07 -20.10 10.30
N ILE A 159 -4.55 -19.33 9.33
CA ILE A 159 -3.65 -19.86 8.29
C ILE A 159 -2.36 -20.38 8.91
N GLU A 160 -1.73 -19.65 9.84
CA GLU A 160 -0.51 -20.08 10.53
C GLU A 160 -0.70 -21.39 11.30
N ALA A 161 -1.83 -21.52 11.99
CA ALA A 161 -2.16 -22.75 12.72
C ALA A 161 -2.24 -23.98 11.78
N LEU A 162 -2.78 -23.79 10.58
CA LEU A 162 -2.82 -24.85 9.57
C LEU A 162 -1.44 -25.15 8.95
N ILE A 163 -0.60 -24.12 8.73
CA ILE A 163 0.78 -24.29 8.21
C ILE A 163 1.61 -25.20 9.14
N ASP A 164 1.44 -25.05 10.45
CA ASP A 164 2.13 -25.87 11.45
C ASP A 164 1.47 -27.25 11.70
N GLY A 165 0.25 -27.43 11.16
CA GLY A 165 -0.54 -28.65 11.31
C GLY A 165 -0.25 -29.73 10.24
N ASP A 166 -0.99 -30.84 10.35
CA ASP A 166 -0.96 -31.93 9.35
C ASP A 166 -2.02 -31.69 8.26
N MET A 167 -1.59 -31.17 7.12
CA MET A 167 -2.44 -30.85 5.97
C MET A 167 -2.92 -32.07 5.17
N ARG A 168 -2.41 -33.28 5.44
CA ARG A 168 -2.77 -34.48 4.64
C ARG A 168 -4.25 -34.79 4.64
N LYS A 169 -4.95 -34.49 5.71
CA LYS A 169 -6.41 -34.70 5.83
C LYS A 169 -7.24 -33.71 5.01
N SER A 170 -6.67 -32.61 4.60
CA SER A 170 -7.30 -31.54 3.82
C SER A 170 -7.04 -31.66 2.32
N LEU A 171 -6.26 -32.65 1.89
CA LEU A 171 -5.98 -32.88 0.46
C LEU A 171 -7.24 -33.38 -0.26
N ALA A 172 -7.46 -32.81 -1.44
CA ALA A 172 -8.58 -33.20 -2.30
C ALA A 172 -8.39 -34.61 -2.90
N GLY A 173 -9.48 -35.31 -3.15
CA GLY A 173 -9.45 -36.53 -3.93
C GLY A 173 -8.99 -36.28 -5.37
N ALA A 174 -8.50 -37.32 -6.05
CA ALA A 174 -7.93 -37.18 -7.39
C ALA A 174 -8.90 -36.53 -8.42
N GLN A 175 -10.20 -36.74 -8.27
CA GLN A 175 -11.25 -36.15 -9.10
C GLN A 175 -11.57 -34.69 -8.75
N ASP A 176 -11.21 -34.24 -7.54
CA ASP A 176 -11.54 -32.93 -6.99
C ASP A 176 -10.36 -31.95 -7.00
N LEU A 177 -9.22 -32.39 -7.55
CA LEU A 177 -8.03 -31.52 -7.69
C LEU A 177 -8.36 -30.24 -8.44
N GLY A 178 -7.73 -29.13 -8.03
CA GLY A 178 -7.82 -27.83 -8.70
C GLY A 178 -7.11 -27.83 -10.05
N ARG A 179 -7.41 -26.82 -10.87
CA ARG A 179 -6.79 -26.60 -12.19
C ARG A 179 -6.10 -25.24 -12.22
N ALA A 180 -4.92 -25.16 -12.82
CA ALA A 180 -4.24 -23.88 -13.05
C ALA A 180 -4.47 -23.41 -14.50
N LYS A 181 -4.74 -22.10 -14.65
CA LYS A 181 -4.92 -21.46 -15.96
C LYS A 181 -4.31 -20.07 -15.95
N ARG A 182 -3.56 -19.72 -17.00
CA ARG A 182 -3.10 -18.33 -17.24
C ARG A 182 -4.24 -17.52 -17.89
N ILE A 183 -4.39 -16.28 -17.44
CA ILE A 183 -5.37 -15.32 -17.98
C ILE A 183 -4.59 -14.20 -18.70
N GLU A 184 -4.78 -14.09 -20.01
CA GLU A 184 -4.01 -13.14 -20.83
C GLU A 184 -4.60 -11.71 -20.83
N SER A 185 -5.91 -11.57 -20.65
CA SER A 185 -6.62 -10.28 -20.77
C SER A 185 -6.60 -9.40 -19.52
N VAL A 186 -5.79 -9.72 -18.52
CA VAL A 186 -5.82 -9.02 -17.22
C VAL A 186 -5.25 -7.61 -17.27
N HIS A 187 -4.24 -7.36 -18.12
CA HIS A 187 -3.65 -6.03 -18.29
C HIS A 187 -4.70 -5.02 -18.75
N ALA A 188 -5.44 -5.35 -19.82
CA ALA A 188 -6.50 -4.50 -20.35
C ALA A 188 -7.60 -4.21 -19.32
N ARG A 189 -7.94 -5.18 -18.44
CA ARG A 189 -8.92 -4.96 -17.37
C ARG A 189 -8.48 -3.91 -16.37
N TYR A 190 -7.21 -3.96 -15.95
CA TYR A 190 -6.68 -2.98 -15.01
C TYR A 190 -6.47 -1.61 -15.68
N ILE A 191 -5.97 -1.57 -16.92
CA ILE A 191 -5.83 -0.33 -17.71
C ILE A 191 -7.18 0.38 -17.81
N GLU A 192 -8.23 -0.33 -18.24
CA GLU A 192 -9.57 0.23 -18.34
C GLU A 192 -10.13 0.67 -16.97
N PHE A 193 -9.84 -0.07 -15.91
CA PHE A 193 -10.21 0.32 -14.55
C PHE A 193 -9.50 1.64 -14.16
N ALA A 194 -8.18 1.73 -14.31
CA ALA A 194 -7.40 2.91 -13.97
C ALA A 194 -7.86 4.15 -14.77
N LYS A 195 -8.06 4.02 -16.07
CA LYS A 195 -8.56 5.09 -16.95
C LYS A 195 -9.92 5.64 -16.48
N ARG A 196 -10.81 4.77 -16.00
CA ARG A 196 -12.15 5.18 -15.52
C ARG A 196 -12.13 5.96 -14.21
N THR A 197 -11.01 6.04 -13.52
CA THR A 197 -10.87 6.89 -12.34
C THR A 197 -10.75 8.36 -12.67
N LEU A 198 -10.37 8.71 -13.91
CA LEU A 198 -10.40 10.08 -14.38
C LEU A 198 -11.84 10.53 -14.72
N PRO A 199 -12.17 11.82 -14.52
CA PRO A 199 -13.40 12.38 -15.06
C PRO A 199 -13.46 12.22 -16.58
N ARG A 200 -14.63 11.88 -17.12
CA ARG A 200 -14.83 11.52 -18.54
C ARG A 200 -14.35 12.54 -19.57
N HIS A 201 -14.28 13.81 -19.18
CA HIS A 201 -13.87 14.94 -20.04
C HIS A 201 -12.39 15.29 -19.91
N VAL A 202 -11.65 14.60 -19.04
CA VAL A 202 -10.22 14.84 -18.81
C VAL A 202 -9.41 13.89 -19.66
N THR A 203 -8.52 14.44 -20.50
CA THR A 203 -7.48 13.72 -21.22
C THR A 203 -6.11 14.24 -20.78
N LEU A 204 -5.06 13.47 -21.01
CA LEU A 204 -3.69 13.86 -20.70
C LEU A 204 -2.96 14.42 -21.94
N GLU A 205 -3.70 14.72 -23.01
CA GLU A 205 -3.15 15.35 -24.22
C GLU A 205 -2.38 16.63 -23.89
N GLY A 206 -1.20 16.79 -24.48
CA GLY A 206 -0.31 17.91 -24.24
C GLY A 206 0.59 17.79 -23.01
N LEU A 207 0.45 16.74 -22.19
CA LEU A 207 1.38 16.44 -21.09
C LEU A 207 2.47 15.49 -21.56
N ARG A 208 3.74 15.86 -21.33
CA ARG A 208 4.91 14.99 -21.42
C ARG A 208 5.20 14.39 -20.06
N VAL A 209 5.06 13.07 -19.95
CA VAL A 209 5.17 12.31 -18.70
C VAL A 209 6.37 11.37 -18.78
N VAL A 210 7.28 11.46 -17.81
CA VAL A 210 8.28 10.41 -17.59
C VAL A 210 7.75 9.46 -16.51
N VAL A 211 7.61 8.18 -16.84
CA VAL A 211 7.17 7.16 -15.89
C VAL A 211 8.28 6.16 -15.59
N ASP A 212 8.61 6.02 -14.32
CA ASP A 212 9.55 5.03 -13.78
C ASP A 212 8.76 3.90 -13.13
N CYS A 213 8.84 2.72 -13.72
CA CYS A 213 8.15 1.53 -13.25
C CYS A 213 9.00 0.62 -12.35
N ALA A 214 10.16 1.09 -11.89
CA ALA A 214 11.04 0.34 -10.98
C ALA A 214 11.50 -1.04 -11.51
N ASN A 215 11.43 -1.32 -12.81
CA ASN A 215 11.50 -2.67 -13.40
C ASN A 215 10.52 -3.66 -12.70
N GLY A 216 9.43 -3.14 -12.15
CA GLY A 216 8.45 -3.84 -11.31
C GLY A 216 7.18 -4.24 -12.06
N ALA A 217 6.15 -4.53 -11.29
CA ALA A 217 4.88 -5.12 -11.74
C ALA A 217 4.09 -4.23 -12.73
N ALA A 218 4.28 -2.91 -12.66
CA ALA A 218 3.57 -1.93 -13.50
C ALA A 218 4.24 -1.66 -14.85
N TYR A 219 5.38 -2.31 -15.17
CA TYR A 219 6.22 -1.99 -16.34
C TYR A 219 5.49 -1.95 -17.69
N ARG A 220 4.36 -2.63 -17.82
CA ARG A 220 3.48 -2.60 -18.99
C ARG A 220 2.30 -1.68 -18.79
N VAL A 221 1.55 -1.88 -17.70
CA VAL A 221 0.23 -1.25 -17.53
C VAL A 221 0.31 0.25 -17.29
N ALA A 222 1.37 0.76 -16.62
CA ALA A 222 1.45 2.19 -16.33
C ALA A 222 1.76 3.02 -17.59
N PRO A 223 2.79 2.68 -18.40
CA PRO A 223 3.03 3.41 -19.65
C PRO A 223 1.84 3.34 -20.62
N GLU A 224 1.22 2.15 -20.77
CA GLU A 224 0.08 1.95 -21.66
C GLU A 224 -1.14 2.76 -21.21
N THR A 225 -1.45 2.78 -19.90
CA THR A 225 -2.55 3.60 -19.35
C THR A 225 -2.36 5.09 -19.64
N LEU A 226 -1.16 5.63 -19.41
CA LEU A 226 -0.86 7.05 -19.64
C LEU A 226 -0.93 7.40 -21.14
N TRP A 227 -0.42 6.52 -21.99
CA TRP A 227 -0.47 6.70 -23.43
C TRP A 227 -1.90 6.65 -23.98
N GLU A 228 -2.72 5.70 -23.54
CA GLU A 228 -4.12 5.61 -23.94
C GLU A 228 -4.97 6.82 -23.49
N LEU A 229 -4.52 7.52 -22.44
CA LEU A 229 -5.12 8.77 -21.97
C LEU A 229 -4.64 10.00 -22.74
N GLY A 230 -3.70 9.85 -23.71
CA GLY A 230 -3.23 10.89 -24.60
C GLY A 230 -1.92 11.55 -24.18
N ALA A 231 -1.21 11.10 -23.16
CA ALA A 231 0.07 11.66 -22.76
C ALA A 231 1.19 11.30 -23.74
N GLU A 232 2.18 12.18 -23.90
CA GLU A 232 3.50 11.83 -24.45
C GLU A 232 4.29 11.11 -23.37
N VAL A 233 4.46 9.79 -23.51
CA VAL A 233 5.03 8.95 -22.45
C VAL A 233 6.46 8.57 -22.74
N ILE A 234 7.36 8.84 -21.80
CA ILE A 234 8.73 8.34 -21.78
C ILE A 234 8.86 7.39 -20.58
N SER A 235 9.13 6.13 -20.83
CA SER A 235 9.24 5.13 -19.77
C SER A 235 10.69 4.80 -19.42
N ILE A 236 10.99 4.65 -18.14
CA ILE A 236 12.22 4.10 -17.58
C ILE A 236 11.89 3.01 -16.59
N GLY A 237 12.84 2.13 -16.26
CA GLY A 237 12.58 1.01 -15.37
C GLY A 237 11.51 0.05 -15.92
N VAL A 238 11.54 -0.26 -17.22
CA VAL A 238 10.55 -1.11 -17.92
C VAL A 238 11.17 -2.35 -18.60
N GLU A 239 12.41 -2.66 -18.27
CA GLU A 239 13.14 -3.82 -18.80
C GLU A 239 13.55 -4.78 -17.67
N PRO A 240 12.57 -5.47 -17.06
CA PRO A 240 12.84 -6.37 -15.93
C PRO A 240 13.66 -7.60 -16.39
N ASP A 241 14.75 -7.89 -15.67
CA ASP A 241 15.60 -9.07 -15.87
C ASP A 241 15.50 -10.13 -14.75
N GLY A 242 14.66 -9.86 -13.74
CA GLY A 242 14.48 -10.69 -12.55
C GLY A 242 15.36 -10.29 -11.36
N PHE A 243 16.37 -9.43 -11.58
CA PHE A 243 17.36 -9.02 -10.57
C PHE A 243 17.43 -7.50 -10.37
N ASN A 244 16.83 -6.72 -11.27
CA ASN A 244 16.97 -5.27 -11.32
C ASN A 244 15.78 -4.50 -10.79
N ILE A 245 14.79 -5.15 -10.18
CA ILE A 245 13.65 -4.48 -9.56
C ILE A 245 14.12 -3.52 -8.46
N ASN A 246 13.62 -2.29 -8.46
CA ASN A 246 13.98 -1.19 -7.54
C ASN A 246 15.48 -0.78 -7.52
N ARG A 247 16.31 -1.35 -8.38
CA ARG A 247 17.74 -1.05 -8.38
C ARG A 247 18.01 0.24 -9.17
N ASP A 248 18.35 1.30 -8.45
CA ASP A 248 18.65 2.65 -8.97
C ASP A 248 17.50 3.30 -9.75
N VAL A 249 16.27 2.78 -9.58
CA VAL A 249 15.03 3.24 -10.20
C VAL A 249 13.86 3.12 -9.21
N GLY A 250 12.73 3.74 -9.54
CA GLY A 250 11.49 3.68 -8.78
C GLY A 250 11.40 4.70 -7.63
N SER A 251 10.32 4.62 -6.86
CA SER A 251 9.93 5.63 -5.87
C SER A 251 10.94 5.83 -4.73
N THR A 252 11.77 4.83 -4.44
CA THR A 252 12.81 4.92 -3.40
C THR A 252 14.17 5.38 -3.93
N ALA A 253 14.37 5.40 -5.26
CA ALA A 253 15.60 5.82 -5.93
C ALA A 253 15.30 6.77 -7.13
N PRO A 254 14.69 7.94 -6.90
CA PRO A 254 14.11 8.78 -7.94
C PRO A 254 15.12 9.58 -8.78
N ASN A 255 16.43 9.43 -8.56
CA ASN A 255 17.43 10.24 -9.22
C ASN A 255 17.42 10.08 -10.75
N ALA A 256 17.23 8.87 -11.26
CA ALA A 256 17.09 8.60 -12.68
C ALA A 256 15.90 9.35 -13.28
N LEU A 257 14.75 9.30 -12.60
CA LEU A 257 13.55 10.03 -12.98
C LEU A 257 13.75 11.55 -12.97
N ILE A 258 14.32 12.11 -11.89
CA ILE A 258 14.59 13.55 -11.76
C ILE A 258 15.46 14.05 -12.91
N ASN A 259 16.54 13.33 -13.21
CA ASN A 259 17.43 13.68 -14.31
C ASN A 259 16.71 13.63 -15.65
N LYS A 260 15.89 12.60 -15.88
CA LYS A 260 15.16 12.43 -17.13
C LYS A 260 14.06 13.50 -17.34
N VAL A 261 13.36 13.88 -16.28
CA VAL A 261 12.38 14.98 -16.30
C VAL A 261 13.05 16.29 -16.73
N ARG A 262 14.20 16.63 -16.12
CA ARG A 262 14.95 17.85 -16.46
C ARG A 262 15.53 17.82 -17.88
N GLU A 263 16.13 16.68 -18.26
CA GLU A 263 16.74 16.48 -19.60
C GLU A 263 15.71 16.72 -20.70
N LEU A 264 14.52 16.14 -20.56
CA LEU A 264 13.47 16.17 -21.57
C LEU A 264 12.50 17.34 -21.41
N ARG A 265 12.67 18.16 -20.37
CA ARG A 265 11.72 19.20 -19.97
C ARG A 265 10.28 18.65 -19.90
N ALA A 266 10.15 17.51 -19.23
CA ALA A 266 8.87 16.88 -19.06
C ALA A 266 8.01 17.66 -18.04
N ASP A 267 6.70 17.62 -18.20
CA ASP A 267 5.76 18.32 -17.32
C ASP A 267 5.67 17.63 -15.95
N VAL A 268 5.91 16.32 -15.92
CA VAL A 268 5.83 15.52 -14.69
C VAL A 268 6.64 14.24 -14.81
N GLY A 269 7.20 13.81 -13.67
CA GLY A 269 7.76 12.47 -13.46
C GLY A 269 6.89 11.67 -12.48
N ILE A 270 6.67 10.40 -12.76
CA ILE A 270 5.92 9.45 -11.93
C ILE A 270 6.84 8.29 -11.63
N ALA A 271 7.22 8.06 -10.36
CA ALA A 271 7.95 6.87 -9.94
C ALA A 271 7.03 5.96 -9.13
N LEU A 272 6.89 4.72 -9.57
CA LEU A 272 6.22 3.64 -8.85
C LEU A 272 7.25 2.80 -8.10
N ASP A 273 6.83 2.02 -7.11
CA ASP A 273 7.68 0.99 -6.52
C ASP A 273 7.46 -0.38 -7.20
N GLY A 274 8.16 -1.41 -6.73
CA GLY A 274 8.21 -2.72 -7.39
C GLY A 274 6.86 -3.39 -7.62
N ASP A 275 5.86 -3.16 -6.76
CA ASP A 275 4.50 -3.68 -6.94
C ASP A 275 3.43 -2.58 -7.13
N ALA A 276 3.90 -1.34 -7.33
CA ALA A 276 3.12 -0.18 -7.73
C ALA A 276 1.96 0.18 -6.78
N ASP A 277 2.07 -0.17 -5.52
CA ASP A 277 1.14 0.27 -4.48
C ASP A 277 1.52 1.65 -3.92
N ARG A 278 2.72 2.18 -4.31
CA ARG A 278 3.25 3.50 -3.95
C ARG A 278 3.63 4.31 -5.16
N VAL A 279 3.59 5.64 -4.99
CA VAL A 279 4.02 6.61 -5.99
C VAL A 279 4.80 7.76 -5.37
N LEU A 280 5.81 8.22 -6.09
CA LEU A 280 6.49 9.48 -5.88
C LEU A 280 6.35 10.31 -7.15
N ILE A 281 5.98 11.57 -7.03
CA ILE A 281 5.91 12.50 -8.16
C ILE A 281 7.15 13.39 -8.20
N VAL A 282 7.56 13.78 -9.39
CA VAL A 282 8.60 14.77 -9.65
C VAL A 282 7.99 15.86 -10.52
N ASP A 283 8.09 17.10 -10.09
CA ASP A 283 7.59 18.25 -10.85
C ASP A 283 8.52 18.60 -12.04
N GLU A 284 8.10 19.51 -12.88
CA GLU A 284 8.86 19.96 -14.06
C GLU A 284 10.20 20.64 -13.71
N LYS A 285 10.41 21.03 -12.44
CA LYS A 285 11.68 21.59 -11.94
C LYS A 285 12.60 20.50 -11.38
N GLY A 286 12.11 19.24 -11.32
CA GLY A 286 12.80 18.11 -10.74
C GLY A 286 12.76 18.09 -9.22
N GLN A 287 11.77 18.72 -8.60
CA GLN A 287 11.52 18.64 -7.17
C GLN A 287 10.59 17.47 -6.86
N LYS A 288 10.85 16.80 -5.73
CA LYS A 288 10.04 15.67 -5.28
C LYS A 288 8.75 16.16 -4.62
N VAL A 289 7.66 15.48 -4.95
CA VAL A 289 6.34 15.64 -4.33
C VAL A 289 6.02 14.31 -3.68
N ASP A 290 6.04 14.27 -2.36
CA ASP A 290 5.81 13.05 -1.57
C ASP A 290 4.32 12.75 -1.34
N GLY A 291 4.03 11.67 -0.61
CA GLY A 291 2.66 11.26 -0.32
C GLY A 291 1.85 12.28 0.47
N ASP A 292 2.49 13.07 1.33
CA ASP A 292 1.80 14.11 2.11
C ASP A 292 1.29 15.24 1.19
N GLN A 293 2.10 15.66 0.23
CA GLN A 293 1.70 16.65 -0.78
C GLN A 293 0.61 16.09 -1.70
N LEU A 294 0.72 14.81 -2.11
CA LEU A 294 -0.30 14.15 -2.92
C LEU A 294 -1.64 14.10 -2.19
N MET A 295 -1.65 13.69 -0.91
CA MET A 295 -2.85 13.69 -0.08
C MET A 295 -3.44 15.09 0.07
N ALA A 296 -2.60 16.12 0.22
CA ALA A 296 -3.05 17.52 0.30
C ALA A 296 -3.76 17.97 -0.98
N VAL A 297 -3.20 17.67 -2.15
CA VAL A 297 -3.81 18.01 -3.46
C VAL A 297 -5.15 17.32 -3.64
N VAL A 298 -5.19 15.99 -3.40
CA VAL A 298 -6.42 15.20 -3.55
C VAL A 298 -7.48 15.67 -2.54
N ALA A 299 -7.11 15.89 -1.27
CA ALA A 299 -8.06 16.36 -0.25
C ALA A 299 -8.67 17.72 -0.59
N ARG A 300 -7.84 18.67 -1.06
CA ARG A 300 -8.34 19.97 -1.53
C ARG A 300 -9.33 19.80 -2.69
N SER A 301 -8.93 19.04 -3.73
CA SER A 301 -9.77 18.79 -4.89
C SER A 301 -11.09 18.11 -4.51
N TRP A 302 -11.03 17.05 -3.69
CA TRP A 302 -12.24 16.32 -3.28
C TRP A 302 -13.12 17.11 -2.33
N LYS A 303 -12.56 18.04 -1.55
CA LYS A 303 -13.35 19.00 -0.77
C LYS A 303 -14.12 19.94 -1.69
N GLU A 304 -13.45 20.52 -2.69
CA GLU A 304 -14.08 21.42 -3.69
C GLU A 304 -15.19 20.71 -4.48
N ASP A 305 -14.99 19.42 -4.78
CA ASP A 305 -15.94 18.59 -5.54
C ASP A 305 -16.98 17.88 -4.63
N GLU A 306 -17.02 18.17 -3.32
CA GLU A 306 -17.91 17.56 -2.30
C GLU A 306 -17.82 16.03 -2.26
N ARG A 307 -16.63 15.46 -2.53
CA ARG A 307 -16.42 14.02 -2.61
C ARG A 307 -15.93 13.40 -1.31
N LEU A 308 -15.38 14.19 -0.38
CA LEU A 308 -14.93 13.64 0.91
C LEU A 308 -16.13 13.15 1.72
N THR A 309 -16.10 11.88 2.12
CA THR A 309 -17.17 11.29 2.96
C THR A 309 -17.10 11.75 4.41
N GLN A 310 -15.89 12.09 4.88
CA GLN A 310 -15.64 12.73 6.17
C GLN A 310 -14.83 14.01 5.94
N PRO A 311 -14.92 15.03 6.79
CA PRO A 311 -14.21 16.29 6.62
C PRO A 311 -12.71 16.15 6.97
N GLY A 312 -11.98 15.33 6.22
CA GLY A 312 -10.56 15.06 6.46
C GLY A 312 -10.04 13.84 5.75
N LEU A 313 -8.85 13.42 6.16
CA LEU A 313 -8.20 12.21 5.68
C LEU A 313 -7.49 11.46 6.83
N VAL A 314 -7.10 10.24 6.56
CA VAL A 314 -6.36 9.38 7.51
C VAL A 314 -4.91 9.23 7.05
N ALA A 315 -3.94 9.50 7.93
CA ALA A 315 -2.53 9.23 7.64
C ALA A 315 -1.82 8.64 8.86
N THR A 316 -0.58 8.19 8.66
CA THR A 316 0.19 7.67 9.78
C THR A 316 0.79 8.78 10.64
N ILE A 317 1.28 8.41 11.82
CA ILE A 317 2.04 9.31 12.70
C ILE A 317 3.32 9.85 12.04
N MET A 318 3.74 9.34 10.88
CA MET A 318 4.92 9.81 10.15
C MET A 318 4.63 10.99 9.23
N SER A 319 3.37 11.22 8.85
CA SER A 319 2.99 12.36 8.01
C SER A 319 3.33 13.69 8.68
N ASN A 320 3.84 14.63 7.88
CA ASN A 320 4.37 15.90 8.36
C ASN A 320 3.29 16.77 9.04
N LEU A 321 3.67 17.51 10.07
CA LEU A 321 2.78 18.45 10.77
C LEU A 321 2.31 19.59 9.85
N GLY A 322 3.09 19.91 8.80
CA GLY A 322 2.70 20.85 7.76
C GLY A 322 1.42 20.44 7.03
N LEU A 323 1.26 19.12 6.75
CA LEU A 323 0.02 18.60 6.19
C LEU A 323 -1.18 18.86 7.13
N GLU A 324 -1.03 18.57 8.42
CA GLU A 324 -2.09 18.78 9.41
C GLU A 324 -2.51 20.26 9.49
N ARG A 325 -1.53 21.18 9.52
CA ARG A 325 -1.78 22.62 9.51
C ARG A 325 -2.47 23.09 8.23
N TYR A 326 -2.02 22.60 7.08
CA TYR A 326 -2.63 22.89 5.79
C TYR A 326 -4.10 22.44 5.74
N LEU A 327 -4.37 21.20 6.14
CA LEU A 327 -5.74 20.68 6.21
C LEU A 327 -6.61 21.48 7.18
N GLY A 328 -6.07 21.84 8.36
CA GLY A 328 -6.76 22.72 9.31
C GLY A 328 -7.16 24.06 8.72
N GLY A 329 -6.29 24.67 7.90
CA GLY A 329 -6.60 25.90 7.14
C GLY A 329 -7.73 25.72 6.12
N LEU A 330 -7.94 24.49 5.65
CA LEU A 330 -9.07 24.14 4.79
C LEU A 330 -10.32 23.72 5.60
N GLY A 331 -10.29 23.70 6.92
CA GLY A 331 -11.39 23.17 7.75
C GLY A 331 -11.50 21.63 7.67
N LEU A 332 -10.41 20.95 7.32
CA LEU A 332 -10.29 19.49 7.28
C LEU A 332 -9.45 18.99 8.47
N THR A 333 -9.66 17.75 8.85
CA THR A 333 -8.92 17.09 9.93
C THR A 333 -7.94 16.06 9.40
N LEU A 334 -6.81 15.85 10.08
CA LEU A 334 -5.89 14.75 9.87
C LEU A 334 -6.05 13.72 11.01
N ALA A 335 -6.69 12.58 10.73
CA ALA A 335 -6.71 11.45 11.64
C ALA A 335 -5.38 10.69 11.54
N ARG A 336 -4.70 10.46 12.67
CA ARG A 336 -3.39 9.79 12.70
C ARG A 336 -3.49 8.39 13.26
N THR A 337 -2.86 7.44 12.56
CA THR A 337 -2.76 6.03 12.97
C THR A 337 -1.31 5.62 13.23
N ALA A 338 -1.11 4.42 13.74
CA ALA A 338 0.20 3.77 13.74
C ALA A 338 0.73 3.63 12.30
N VAL A 339 2.05 3.39 12.17
CA VAL A 339 2.70 3.19 10.85
C VAL A 339 2.32 1.85 10.27
N GLY A 340 1.85 1.86 9.05
CA GLY A 340 1.41 0.72 8.26
C GLY A 340 0.07 1.00 7.60
N ASP A 341 -0.02 0.70 6.32
CA ASP A 341 -1.20 0.91 5.48
C ASP A 341 -2.45 0.18 6.02
N ARG A 342 -2.27 -0.96 6.69
CA ARG A 342 -3.35 -1.70 7.36
C ARG A 342 -4.08 -0.81 8.37
N TYR A 343 -3.35 -0.12 9.27
CA TYR A 343 -3.96 0.74 10.29
C TYR A 343 -4.68 1.95 9.69
N VAL A 344 -4.13 2.50 8.60
CA VAL A 344 -4.78 3.57 7.84
C VAL A 344 -6.11 3.07 7.29
N LEU A 345 -6.10 1.93 6.62
CA LEU A 345 -7.28 1.34 5.98
C LEU A 345 -8.35 0.93 7.02
N GLU A 346 -7.95 0.32 8.12
CA GLU A 346 -8.86 -0.06 9.21
C GLU A 346 -9.56 1.18 9.78
N HIS A 347 -8.81 2.24 10.08
CA HIS A 347 -9.37 3.50 10.57
C HIS A 347 -10.32 4.15 9.54
N MET A 348 -9.95 4.14 8.26
CA MET A 348 -10.81 4.63 7.18
C MET A 348 -12.15 3.89 7.15
N ARG A 349 -12.12 2.56 7.24
CA ARG A 349 -13.32 1.72 7.22
C ARG A 349 -14.21 1.91 8.45
N GLU A 350 -13.60 1.97 9.63
CA GLU A 350 -14.31 2.12 10.91
C GLU A 350 -15.01 3.48 11.03
N HIS A 351 -14.35 4.54 10.53
CA HIS A 351 -14.85 5.92 10.68
C HIS A 351 -15.42 6.51 9.40
N GLY A 352 -15.44 5.75 8.30
CA GLY A 352 -16.07 6.15 7.05
C GLY A 352 -15.30 7.17 6.22
N TYR A 353 -13.96 7.24 6.35
CA TYR A 353 -13.11 8.05 5.48
C TYR A 353 -12.89 7.37 4.12
N ASN A 354 -12.86 8.15 3.05
CA ASN A 354 -12.59 7.64 1.71
C ASN A 354 -11.22 8.05 1.15
N LEU A 355 -10.43 8.83 1.89
CA LEU A 355 -9.06 9.22 1.54
C LEU A 355 -8.13 8.97 2.72
N GLY A 356 -6.99 8.33 2.45
CA GLY A 356 -5.93 8.15 3.43
C GLY A 356 -4.64 7.73 2.76
N GLY A 357 -3.57 7.60 3.56
CA GLY A 357 -2.29 7.14 3.03
C GLY A 357 -1.10 7.39 3.94
N GLU A 358 0.07 7.29 3.35
CA GLU A 358 1.36 7.46 4.01
C GLU A 358 2.24 8.44 3.24
N GLN A 359 3.12 9.13 3.94
CA GLN A 359 4.16 9.99 3.34
C GLN A 359 5.00 9.22 2.28
N SER A 360 5.14 7.91 2.44
CA SER A 360 5.85 7.04 1.50
C SER A 360 5.19 6.92 0.11
N GLY A 361 4.03 7.54 -0.10
CA GLY A 361 3.28 7.52 -1.35
C GLY A 361 2.28 6.36 -1.49
N HIS A 362 2.04 5.59 -0.45
CA HIS A 362 0.94 4.62 -0.42
C HIS A 362 -0.37 5.35 -0.15
N ILE A 363 -1.11 5.67 -1.22
CA ILE A 363 -2.33 6.47 -1.16
C ILE A 363 -3.55 5.60 -1.40
N ILE A 364 -4.47 5.60 -0.43
CA ILE A 364 -5.70 4.81 -0.45
C ILE A 364 -6.87 5.74 -0.77
N MET A 365 -7.57 5.45 -1.84
CA MET A 365 -8.80 6.11 -2.25
C MET A 365 -9.90 5.07 -2.38
N SER A 366 -10.69 4.88 -1.31
CA SER A 366 -11.64 3.77 -1.20
C SER A 366 -12.79 3.83 -2.21
N ASP A 367 -13.03 4.98 -2.84
CA ASP A 367 -13.94 5.10 -3.99
C ASP A 367 -13.49 4.25 -5.18
N TYR A 368 -12.18 3.95 -5.28
CA TYR A 368 -11.59 3.24 -6.39
C TYR A 368 -10.98 1.89 -5.98
N ALA A 369 -10.15 1.86 -4.96
CA ALA A 369 -9.35 0.69 -4.60
C ALA A 369 -9.46 0.35 -3.11
N THR A 370 -9.20 -0.92 -2.79
CA THR A 370 -9.20 -1.45 -1.43
C THR A 370 -7.81 -1.45 -0.78
N THR A 371 -6.81 -0.92 -1.47
CA THR A 371 -5.42 -0.74 -1.02
C THR A 371 -4.83 0.47 -1.73
N GLY A 372 -3.61 0.87 -1.43
CA GLY A 372 -2.90 1.90 -2.18
C GLY A 372 -2.74 1.52 -3.65
N ASP A 373 -2.88 2.51 -4.53
CA ASP A 373 -2.70 2.38 -5.97
C ASP A 373 -1.91 3.58 -6.48
N GLY A 374 -0.62 3.35 -6.75
CA GLY A 374 0.28 4.42 -7.17
C GLY A 374 -0.09 5.02 -8.53
N LEU A 375 -0.58 4.19 -9.47
CA LEU A 375 -1.01 4.68 -10.78
C LEU A 375 -2.29 5.52 -10.66
N VAL A 376 -3.29 5.02 -9.94
CA VAL A 376 -4.53 5.77 -9.71
C VAL A 376 -4.26 7.07 -8.96
N ALA A 377 -3.37 7.07 -7.96
CA ALA A 377 -2.98 8.29 -7.24
C ALA A 377 -2.34 9.32 -8.18
N ALA A 378 -1.42 8.88 -9.06
CA ALA A 378 -0.84 9.74 -10.08
C ALA A 378 -1.92 10.30 -11.03
N LEU A 379 -2.86 9.47 -11.48
CA LEU A 379 -3.94 9.90 -12.37
C LEU A 379 -4.85 10.93 -11.70
N GLN A 380 -5.18 10.78 -10.41
CA GLN A 380 -5.97 11.80 -9.70
C GLN A 380 -5.23 13.14 -9.61
N LEU A 381 -3.90 13.12 -9.36
CA LEU A 381 -3.08 14.32 -9.42
C LEU A 381 -3.12 14.97 -10.82
N LEU A 382 -2.87 14.18 -11.87
CA LEU A 382 -2.87 14.69 -13.25
C LEU A 382 -4.24 15.27 -13.64
N SER A 383 -5.32 14.69 -13.12
CA SER A 383 -6.67 15.27 -13.29
C SER A 383 -6.78 16.70 -12.71
N VAL A 384 -6.18 16.93 -11.54
CA VAL A 384 -6.16 18.27 -10.92
C VAL A 384 -5.29 19.24 -11.72
N VAL A 385 -4.10 18.78 -12.15
CA VAL A 385 -3.18 19.57 -13.00
C VAL A 385 -3.86 20.01 -14.29
N LYS A 386 -4.54 19.09 -14.98
CA LYS A 386 -5.27 19.36 -16.22
C LYS A 386 -6.45 20.32 -16.00
N ARG A 387 -7.19 20.16 -14.90
CA ARG A 387 -8.32 21.02 -14.57
C ARG A 387 -7.89 22.45 -14.27
N LEU A 388 -6.78 22.63 -13.57
CA LEU A 388 -6.26 23.94 -13.18
C LEU A 388 -5.42 24.61 -14.28
N GLU A 389 -4.99 23.87 -15.30
CA GLU A 389 -4.09 24.34 -16.36
C GLU A 389 -2.81 25.01 -15.80
N ARG A 390 -2.28 24.47 -14.71
CA ARG A 390 -1.10 24.98 -14.02
C ARG A 390 -0.01 23.91 -13.94
N PRO A 391 1.28 24.31 -13.92
CA PRO A 391 2.38 23.36 -13.80
C PRO A 391 2.30 22.60 -12.45
N VAL A 392 2.88 21.39 -12.45
CA VAL A 392 2.87 20.50 -11.28
C VAL A 392 3.48 21.17 -10.06
N SER A 393 4.57 21.94 -10.24
CA SER A 393 5.22 22.70 -9.15
C SER A 393 4.32 23.73 -8.47
N GLU A 394 3.30 24.24 -9.16
CA GLU A 394 2.35 25.19 -8.57
C GLU A 394 1.12 24.49 -7.95
N VAL A 395 0.79 23.29 -8.44
CA VAL A 395 -0.36 22.52 -7.94
C VAL A 395 0.01 21.73 -6.70
N CYS A 396 1.22 21.17 -6.65
CA CYS A 396 1.58 20.10 -5.70
C CYS A 396 2.32 20.55 -4.44
N HIS A 397 2.94 21.72 -4.45
CA HIS A 397 3.56 22.28 -3.22
C HIS A 397 2.51 23.06 -2.43
N CYS A 398 1.58 22.31 -1.81
CA CYS A 398 0.43 22.87 -1.09
C CYS A 398 0.82 23.53 0.24
N PHE A 399 1.91 23.07 0.85
CA PHE A 399 2.44 23.59 2.11
C PHE A 399 3.95 23.38 2.15
N ASP A 400 4.65 24.17 2.96
CA ASP A 400 6.06 23.97 3.27
C ASP A 400 6.19 22.88 4.34
N PRO A 401 6.90 21.77 4.05
CA PRO A 401 7.13 20.74 5.07
C PRO A 401 7.95 21.31 6.23
N LEU A 402 7.51 21.03 7.44
CA LEU A 402 8.30 21.38 8.62
C LEU A 402 9.56 20.52 8.69
N PRO A 403 10.67 21.08 9.20
CA PRO A 403 11.87 20.29 9.50
C PRO A 403 11.52 19.04 10.30
N GLN A 404 11.89 17.86 9.78
CA GLN A 404 11.63 16.56 10.39
C GLN A 404 12.94 15.77 10.43
N ILE A 405 13.34 15.33 11.62
CA ILE A 405 14.56 14.54 11.83
C ILE A 405 14.19 13.20 12.44
N LEU A 406 14.66 12.11 11.80
CA LEU A 406 14.50 10.74 12.26
C LEU A 406 15.88 10.14 12.53
N LYS A 407 16.10 9.61 13.75
CA LYS A 407 17.29 8.84 14.09
C LYS A 407 16.91 7.47 14.65
N ASN A 408 17.75 6.47 14.36
CA ASN A 408 17.58 5.10 14.79
C ASN A 408 18.58 4.75 15.88
N VAL A 409 18.10 4.18 16.99
CA VAL A 409 18.96 3.70 18.10
C VAL A 409 18.82 2.19 18.18
N ARG A 410 19.93 1.45 17.96
CA ARG A 410 19.95 0.00 18.14
C ARG A 410 20.05 -0.36 19.61
N PHE A 411 19.35 -1.38 20.05
CA PHE A 411 19.44 -1.94 21.40
C PHE A 411 19.60 -3.46 21.35
N ARG A 412 20.22 -4.04 22.36
CA ARG A 412 20.46 -5.49 22.39
C ARG A 412 19.39 -6.26 23.16
N SER A 413 18.90 -5.69 24.24
CA SER A 413 17.92 -6.35 25.12
C SER A 413 17.27 -5.29 26.04
N GLY A 414 16.21 -5.68 26.74
CA GLY A 414 15.51 -4.85 27.72
C GLY A 414 14.49 -3.90 27.09
N GLU A 415 13.98 -2.99 27.93
CA GLU A 415 12.96 -2.00 27.57
C GLU A 415 13.51 -0.57 27.81
N PRO A 416 14.45 -0.07 26.98
CA PRO A 416 15.11 1.22 27.21
C PRO A 416 14.13 2.39 27.37
N LEU A 417 12.95 2.32 26.72
CA LEU A 417 11.94 3.37 26.79
C LEU A 417 11.27 3.50 28.16
N ARG A 418 11.43 2.50 29.04
CA ARG A 418 10.89 2.53 30.43
C ARG A 418 11.88 3.10 31.45
N ALA A 419 13.12 3.35 31.09
CA ALA A 419 14.12 3.93 31.98
C ALA A 419 13.71 5.37 32.36
N ASP A 420 13.81 5.72 33.65
CA ASP A 420 13.43 7.04 34.17
C ASP A 420 14.14 8.19 33.47
N SER A 421 15.41 8.00 33.11
CA SER A 421 16.18 8.96 32.34
C SER A 421 15.61 9.23 30.96
N VAL A 422 15.12 8.19 30.28
CA VAL A 422 14.48 8.29 28.95
C VAL A 422 13.11 8.93 29.05
N VAL A 423 12.31 8.52 30.03
CA VAL A 423 10.98 9.13 30.29
C VAL A 423 11.12 10.63 30.58
N THR A 424 12.12 11.01 31.37
CA THR A 424 12.42 12.42 31.67
C THR A 424 12.84 13.20 30.42
N ALA A 425 13.76 12.64 29.63
CA ALA A 425 14.21 13.27 28.38
C ALA A 425 13.04 13.47 27.38
N ILE A 426 12.15 12.48 27.25
CA ILE A 426 10.94 12.57 26.43
C ILE A 426 10.02 13.70 26.91
N ALA A 427 9.79 13.81 28.23
CA ALA A 427 8.94 14.86 28.78
C ALA A 427 9.52 16.26 28.54
N GLN A 428 10.82 16.46 28.77
CA GLN A 428 11.52 17.70 28.50
C GLN A 428 11.48 18.07 27.00
N ALA A 429 11.75 17.10 26.14
CA ALA A 429 11.66 17.26 24.69
C ALA A 429 10.29 17.74 24.23
N LYS A 430 9.22 17.10 24.71
CA LYS A 430 7.84 17.52 24.40
C LYS A 430 7.52 18.93 24.90
N GLN A 431 8.01 19.27 26.10
CA GLN A 431 7.82 20.62 26.66
C GLN A 431 8.52 21.69 25.83
N ARG A 432 9.76 21.44 25.38
CA ARG A 432 10.53 22.38 24.53
C ARG A 432 9.90 22.57 23.16
N LEU A 433 9.42 21.50 22.53
CA LEU A 433 8.72 21.56 21.24
C LEU A 433 7.37 22.30 21.34
N GLY A 434 6.68 22.20 22.47
CA GLY A 434 5.40 22.86 22.71
C GLY A 434 4.37 22.57 21.60
N ASN A 435 3.64 23.62 21.20
CA ASN A 435 2.66 23.53 20.09
C ASN A 435 3.32 23.75 18.71
N GLY A 436 4.59 24.13 18.66
CA GLY A 436 5.34 24.34 17.42
C GLY A 436 5.92 23.08 16.80
N GLY A 437 5.86 21.95 17.52
CA GLY A 437 6.40 20.70 17.04
C GLY A 437 5.83 19.48 17.73
N ARG A 438 6.31 18.30 17.35
CA ARG A 438 5.93 17.02 17.99
C ARG A 438 7.08 16.02 17.99
N LEU A 439 7.01 15.07 18.91
CA LEU A 439 7.97 13.99 19.09
C LEU A 439 7.26 12.66 18.98
N VAL A 440 7.77 11.77 18.13
CA VAL A 440 7.32 10.40 17.95
C VAL A 440 8.43 9.43 18.25
N ILE A 441 8.22 8.52 19.20
CA ILE A 441 9.17 7.49 19.56
C ILE A 441 8.49 6.14 19.51
N ARG A 442 9.11 5.19 18.82
CA ARG A 442 8.55 3.85 18.68
C ARG A 442 9.63 2.78 18.50
N PRO A 443 9.43 1.57 19.03
CA PRO A 443 10.22 0.42 18.62
C PRO A 443 9.92 0.07 17.16
N SER A 444 10.91 -0.50 16.46
CA SER A 444 10.68 -1.13 15.16
C SER A 444 10.00 -2.49 15.39
N GLY A 445 9.02 -2.83 14.56
CA GLY A 445 8.36 -4.14 14.61
C GLY A 445 9.21 -5.29 14.05
N THR A 446 10.30 -4.98 13.32
CA THR A 446 11.09 -5.98 12.58
C THR A 446 12.55 -6.03 12.97
N GLU A 447 13.06 -5.02 13.66
CA GLU A 447 14.48 -4.90 14.04
C GLU A 447 14.60 -4.44 15.50
N PRO A 448 15.67 -4.80 16.22
CA PRO A 448 15.96 -4.29 17.56
C PRO A 448 16.41 -2.82 17.52
N VAL A 449 15.52 -1.93 17.05
CA VAL A 449 15.78 -0.51 16.84
C VAL A 449 14.64 0.31 17.42
N ILE A 450 14.98 1.37 18.15
CA ILE A 450 14.05 2.43 18.56
C ILE A 450 14.21 3.58 17.57
N ARG A 451 13.11 4.03 17.00
CA ARG A 451 13.05 5.18 16.09
C ARG A 451 12.60 6.40 16.86
N VAL A 452 13.44 7.43 16.86
CA VAL A 452 13.18 8.75 17.47
C VAL A 452 13.00 9.74 16.33
N MET A 453 11.82 10.32 16.22
CA MET A 453 11.52 11.36 15.24
C MET A 453 10.96 12.59 15.94
N ALA A 454 11.48 13.75 15.61
CA ALA A 454 10.84 15.02 15.93
C ALA A 454 10.67 15.88 14.68
N GLU A 455 9.68 16.73 14.72
CA GLU A 455 9.47 17.78 13.72
C GLU A 455 8.94 19.05 14.38
N GLY A 456 9.17 20.19 13.76
CA GLY A 456 8.74 21.48 14.32
C GLY A 456 9.19 22.67 13.48
N ASP A 457 8.82 23.87 13.92
CA ASP A 457 9.08 25.11 13.20
C ASP A 457 10.59 25.48 13.17
N ASP A 458 11.34 25.09 14.21
CA ASP A 458 12.75 25.41 14.37
C ASP A 458 13.60 24.15 14.16
N HIS A 459 14.40 24.14 13.08
CA HIS A 459 15.28 23.03 12.71
C HIS A 459 16.30 22.70 13.79
N ASP A 460 16.90 23.73 14.41
CA ASP A 460 18.00 23.52 15.38
C ASP A 460 17.44 22.94 16.67
N LEU A 461 16.30 23.45 17.13
CA LEU A 461 15.58 22.89 18.26
C LEU A 461 15.18 21.42 18.02
N VAL A 462 14.69 21.09 16.81
CA VAL A 462 14.34 19.72 16.44
C VAL A 462 15.57 18.81 16.48
N ALA A 463 16.71 19.28 15.97
CA ALA A 463 17.97 18.53 16.00
C ALA A 463 18.45 18.27 17.43
N GLU A 464 18.49 19.29 18.28
CA GLU A 464 18.88 19.18 19.69
C GLU A 464 18.01 18.19 20.45
N VAL A 465 16.68 18.32 20.32
CA VAL A 465 15.71 17.46 21.00
C VAL A 465 15.86 15.99 20.58
N VAL A 466 16.05 15.74 19.29
CA VAL A 466 16.26 14.37 18.78
C VAL A 466 17.56 13.80 19.35
N ASP A 467 18.66 14.58 19.37
CA ASP A 467 19.95 14.12 19.87
C ASP A 467 19.91 13.82 21.37
N GLU A 468 19.31 14.67 22.18
CA GLU A 468 19.14 14.46 23.62
C GLU A 468 18.37 13.16 23.93
N VAL A 469 17.26 12.92 23.19
CA VAL A 469 16.46 11.71 23.37
C VAL A 469 17.20 10.47 22.88
N VAL A 470 17.88 10.55 21.73
CA VAL A 470 18.73 9.47 21.18
C VAL A 470 19.81 9.09 22.17
N ASP A 471 20.51 10.07 22.76
CA ASP A 471 21.56 9.84 23.76
C ASP A 471 21.01 9.21 25.04
N ALA A 472 19.83 9.63 25.51
CA ALA A 472 19.18 9.03 26.67
C ALA A 472 18.81 7.55 26.39
N VAL A 473 18.23 7.28 25.23
CA VAL A 473 17.88 5.91 24.80
C VAL A 473 19.14 5.06 24.63
N ALA A 474 20.19 5.57 24.01
CA ALA A 474 21.45 4.85 23.81
C ALA A 474 22.12 4.47 25.14
N ARG A 475 22.14 5.38 26.13
CA ARG A 475 22.66 5.09 27.49
C ARG A 475 21.82 4.04 28.22
N ALA A 476 20.50 4.04 28.03
CA ALA A 476 19.62 3.05 28.65
C ALA A 476 19.64 1.69 27.92
N ALA A 477 20.13 1.67 26.68
CA ALA A 477 20.22 0.48 25.82
C ALA A 477 21.60 -0.23 25.91
N ALA A 478 22.59 0.40 26.56
CA ALA A 478 23.95 -0.13 26.75
C ALA A 478 23.98 -1.15 27.88
#